data_cd6620c697f36fbf92175e90b40fab8b
#
_entry.id   cd6620c697f36fbf92175e90b40fab8b
#
_cell.length_a   1.000
_cell.length_b   1.000
_cell.length_c   1.000
_cell.angle_alpha   90.00
_cell.angle_beta   90.00
_cell.angle_gamma   90.00
#
_symmetry.space_group_name_H-M   'P 1'
#
loop_
_entity.id
_entity.type
_entity.pdbx_description
1 polymer ?
#
loop_
_entity_poly.entity_id
_entity_poly.type
_entity_poly.pdbx_seq_one_letter_code
_entity_poly.pdbx_strand_id
1 'polypeptide(L)'
;MRRFFCRLPVWILVLAELVTLIWILTMSTHVIQIKDDETGKIIDDGLPHAVGVMTLPHTVEPEPEPEPEPEVEDPDSEGEPDLGGEDEPDLPIEIVPGGVPESERVDDSYFDDAVFIGDSVSLKLQYYVRDMRQTNENFLGKAQFLTAGSFSYINALRPVSDESVHPSYQGTKMLLEDAIAACGAKKLYIMLGMNDIAGGRYDGTISNLTTVISRILEKSPDVVFYFQSVTPRTEDSQTTSLNNEIIRAYNERLLQYCEENGYYFIDVYAALCDENGNLPAEYCSDPKSLGGMGIHFTNAACEAWIAYLYTHTA
;
A
#
# COMPACT_ATOMS: atom_id res chain seq x y z
N MET A 1 -4.00 -36.94 49.63
CA MET A 1 -3.88 -36.63 48.19
C MET A 1 -2.43 -36.21 47.93
N ARG A 2 -1.61 -37.10 47.35
CA ARG A 2 -0.21 -36.81 46.99
C ARG A 2 -0.20 -36.25 45.56
N ARG A 3 0.27 -35.00 45.40
CA ARG A 3 0.47 -34.36 44.09
C ARG A 3 1.73 -34.96 43.45
N PHE A 4 1.59 -35.70 42.38
CA PHE A 4 2.68 -36.12 41.50
C PHE A 4 3.11 -34.92 40.67
N PHE A 5 4.22 -34.28 41.00
CA PHE A 5 4.92 -33.36 40.07
C PHE A 5 5.72 -34.24 39.10
N CYS A 6 5.25 -34.33 37.85
CA CYS A 6 6.02 -34.91 36.76
C CYS A 6 7.14 -33.94 36.40
N ARG A 7 8.36 -34.19 36.86
CA ARG A 7 9.54 -33.45 36.43
C ARG A 7 9.94 -34.01 35.08
N LEU A 8 9.74 -33.20 34.01
CA LEU A 8 10.33 -33.50 32.71
C LEU A 8 11.83 -33.64 32.87
N PRO A 9 12.46 -34.69 32.34
CA PRO A 9 13.89 -34.89 32.46
C PRO A 9 14.66 -33.79 31.75
N VAL A 10 15.70 -33.28 32.40
CA VAL A 10 16.52 -32.13 31.94
C VAL A 10 17.03 -32.28 30.52
N TRP A 11 17.28 -33.50 30.03
CA TRP A 11 17.74 -33.78 28.70
C TRP A 11 16.70 -33.43 27.59
N ILE A 12 15.40 -33.41 27.93
CA ILE A 12 14.32 -32.96 26.98
C ILE A 12 14.41 -31.46 26.80
N LEU A 13 14.67 -30.68 27.85
CA LEU A 13 14.84 -29.23 27.75
C LEU A 13 16.09 -28.88 26.94
N VAL A 14 17.21 -29.59 27.16
CA VAL A 14 18.45 -29.40 26.40
C VAL A 14 18.27 -29.75 24.93
N LEU A 15 17.48 -30.78 24.59
CA LEU A 15 17.17 -31.14 23.23
C LEU A 15 16.28 -30.09 22.54
N ALA A 16 15.32 -29.52 23.25
CA ALA A 16 14.48 -28.45 22.73
C ALA A 16 15.28 -27.16 22.44
N GLU A 17 16.22 -26.79 23.32
CA GLU A 17 17.12 -25.66 23.10
C GLU A 17 18.08 -25.90 21.92
N LEU A 18 18.59 -27.13 21.76
CA LEU A 18 19.47 -27.48 20.63
C LEU A 18 18.73 -27.44 19.30
N VAL A 19 17.49 -27.91 19.25
CA VAL A 19 16.63 -27.85 18.06
C VAL A 19 16.30 -26.42 17.67
N THR A 20 15.98 -25.56 18.66
CA THR A 20 15.75 -24.11 18.40
C THR A 20 17.02 -23.41 17.95
N LEU A 21 18.17 -23.73 18.50
CA LEU A 21 19.45 -23.16 18.09
C LEU A 21 19.84 -23.58 16.67
N ILE A 22 19.63 -24.86 16.29
CA ILE A 22 19.85 -25.37 14.94
C ILE A 22 18.88 -24.69 13.97
N TRP A 23 17.61 -24.49 14.34
CA TRP A 23 16.61 -23.81 13.51
C TRP A 23 16.98 -22.33 13.28
N ILE A 24 17.42 -21.62 14.32
CA ILE A 24 17.91 -20.23 14.21
C ILE A 24 19.18 -20.17 13.32
N LEU A 25 20.12 -21.10 13.49
CA LEU A 25 21.35 -21.16 12.68
C LEU A 25 21.07 -21.50 11.21
N THR A 26 20.10 -22.39 10.92
CA THR A 26 19.72 -22.70 9.52
C THR A 26 18.94 -21.57 8.87
N MET A 27 18.13 -20.80 9.61
CA MET A 27 17.47 -19.62 9.08
C MET A 27 18.42 -18.43 8.85
N SER A 28 19.51 -18.32 9.65
CA SER A 28 20.47 -17.20 9.49
C SER A 28 21.49 -17.40 8.36
N THR A 29 21.55 -18.59 7.73
CA THR A 29 22.53 -18.88 6.64
C THR A 29 21.98 -18.71 5.23
N HIS A 30 20.69 -18.38 5.07
CA HIS A 30 20.11 -18.10 3.76
C HIS A 30 20.08 -16.60 3.49
N VAL A 31 21.24 -16.01 3.24
CA VAL A 31 21.36 -14.67 2.67
C VAL A 31 21.20 -14.81 1.16
N ILE A 32 20.10 -14.29 0.61
CA ILE A 32 19.93 -14.18 -0.84
C ILE A 32 20.74 -12.98 -1.30
N GLN A 33 21.76 -13.23 -2.12
CA GLN A 33 22.52 -12.19 -2.79
C GLN A 33 21.86 -11.88 -4.13
N ILE A 34 21.32 -10.67 -4.28
CA ILE A 34 20.87 -10.15 -5.56
C ILE A 34 22.10 -9.53 -6.25
N LYS A 35 22.42 -9.99 -7.46
CA LYS A 35 23.48 -9.43 -8.29
C LYS A 35 22.86 -8.63 -9.41
N ASP A 36 23.44 -7.48 -9.68
CA ASP A 36 23.17 -6.70 -10.87
C ASP A 36 23.72 -7.45 -12.10
N ASP A 37 22.88 -7.64 -13.10
CA ASP A 37 23.22 -8.45 -14.29
C ASP A 37 24.26 -7.78 -15.21
N GLU A 38 24.42 -6.46 -15.16
CA GLU A 38 25.39 -5.73 -15.97
C GLU A 38 26.76 -5.58 -15.29
N THR A 39 26.77 -5.42 -13.97
CA THR A 39 28.01 -5.10 -13.23
C THR A 39 28.51 -6.23 -12.33
N GLY A 40 27.70 -7.25 -12.09
CA GLY A 40 28.01 -8.38 -11.19
C GLY A 40 28.13 -7.98 -9.71
N LYS A 41 27.77 -6.74 -9.33
CA LYS A 41 27.81 -6.26 -7.95
C LYS A 41 26.63 -6.76 -7.15
N ILE A 42 26.86 -7.12 -5.90
CA ILE A 42 25.83 -7.48 -4.94
C ILE A 42 25.11 -6.21 -4.52
N ILE A 43 23.79 -6.14 -4.71
CA ILE A 43 22.93 -5.08 -4.22
C ILE A 43 22.36 -5.56 -2.88
N ASP A 44 22.85 -5.01 -1.77
CA ASP A 44 22.28 -5.23 -0.44
C ASP A 44 21.27 -4.09 -0.19
N ASP A 45 19.97 -4.43 -0.18
CA ASP A 45 18.88 -3.49 0.04
C ASP A 45 18.37 -3.47 1.48
N GLY A 46 18.99 -4.26 2.37
CA GLY A 46 18.68 -4.26 3.81
C GLY A 46 17.26 -4.74 4.18
N LEU A 47 16.51 -5.31 3.24
CA LEU A 47 15.17 -5.86 3.48
C LEU A 47 15.24 -7.36 3.80
N PRO A 48 14.43 -7.88 4.75
CA PRO A 48 14.32 -9.33 4.95
C PRO A 48 13.56 -9.94 3.79
N HIS A 49 14.27 -10.67 2.90
CA HIS A 49 13.68 -11.28 1.72
C HIS A 49 13.10 -12.66 2.01
N ALA A 50 11.88 -12.90 1.52
CA ALA A 50 11.32 -14.25 1.41
C ALA A 50 12.07 -15.01 0.30
N VAL A 51 12.43 -16.24 0.58
CA VAL A 51 13.23 -17.12 -0.28
C VAL A 51 12.50 -17.42 -1.59
N GLY A 52 13.04 -16.98 -2.72
CA GLY A 52 12.56 -17.37 -4.05
C GLY A 52 13.57 -16.97 -5.13
N VAL A 53 14.20 -17.94 -5.74
CA VAL A 53 15.08 -17.73 -6.91
C VAL A 53 14.19 -17.47 -8.12
N MET A 54 14.18 -16.24 -8.65
CA MET A 54 13.63 -15.95 -9.97
C MET A 54 14.77 -15.76 -10.97
N THR A 55 14.88 -16.67 -11.94
CA THR A 55 15.59 -16.43 -13.19
C THR A 55 14.66 -15.64 -14.12
N LEU A 56 15.07 -14.44 -14.51
CA LEU A 56 14.37 -13.66 -15.53
C LEU A 56 14.62 -14.29 -16.91
N PRO A 57 13.61 -14.34 -17.79
CA PRO A 57 13.78 -14.82 -19.14
C PRO A 57 14.51 -13.80 -20.02
N HIS A 58 15.28 -14.31 -20.97
CA HIS A 58 16.06 -13.61 -21.99
C HIS A 58 15.28 -12.49 -22.68
N THR A 59 15.98 -11.40 -22.92
CA THR A 59 15.63 -10.30 -23.84
C THR A 59 15.20 -10.82 -25.21
N VAL A 60 13.99 -10.46 -25.61
CA VAL A 60 13.54 -10.57 -26.99
C VAL A 60 13.94 -9.27 -27.71
N GLU A 61 14.65 -9.40 -28.82
CA GLU A 61 14.96 -8.28 -29.71
C GLU A 61 13.64 -7.62 -30.22
N PRO A 62 13.62 -6.28 -30.40
CA PRO A 62 12.43 -5.60 -30.88
C PRO A 62 12.15 -5.97 -32.35
N GLU A 63 10.92 -6.39 -32.63
CA GLU A 63 10.39 -6.48 -34.01
C GLU A 63 10.26 -5.09 -34.62
N PRO A 64 10.44 -4.96 -35.95
CA PRO A 64 10.36 -3.68 -36.64
C PRO A 64 8.93 -3.14 -36.69
N GLU A 65 8.82 -1.82 -36.56
CA GLU A 65 7.55 -1.06 -36.62
C GLU A 65 6.80 -1.31 -37.92
N PRO A 66 5.46 -1.48 -37.87
CA PRO A 66 4.65 -1.54 -39.09
C PRO A 66 4.50 -0.15 -39.75
N GLU A 67 4.58 -0.13 -41.08
CA GLU A 67 4.37 1.05 -41.91
C GLU A 67 2.92 1.57 -41.79
N PRO A 68 2.67 2.89 -41.93
CA PRO A 68 1.34 3.48 -41.76
C PRO A 68 0.40 3.11 -42.93
N GLU A 69 -0.80 2.63 -42.58
CA GLU A 69 -1.89 2.42 -43.54
C GLU A 69 -2.54 3.76 -43.98
N PRO A 70 -3.08 3.85 -45.21
CA PRO A 70 -3.58 5.08 -45.79
C PRO A 70 -4.95 5.49 -45.23
N GLU A 71 -5.13 6.81 -45.10
CA GLU A 71 -6.37 7.47 -44.72
C GLU A 71 -7.52 7.11 -45.67
N VAL A 72 -8.66 6.71 -45.09
CA VAL A 72 -9.94 6.55 -45.83
C VAL A 72 -10.85 7.69 -45.39
N GLU A 73 -11.22 8.52 -46.37
CA GLU A 73 -12.18 9.61 -46.24
C GLU A 73 -13.60 9.06 -45.97
N ASP A 74 -14.28 9.72 -45.03
CA ASP A 74 -15.69 9.49 -44.67
C ASP A 74 -16.61 10.35 -45.52
N PRO A 75 -17.69 9.83 -46.09
CA PRO A 75 -18.79 10.65 -46.51
C PRO A 75 -20.10 10.37 -45.79
N ASP A 76 -20.67 11.45 -45.29
CA ASP A 76 -22.09 11.76 -45.13
C ASP A 76 -22.82 11.37 -43.83
N SER A 77 -23.09 12.46 -43.15
CA SER A 77 -24.11 12.73 -42.15
C SER A 77 -25.52 12.38 -42.58
N GLU A 78 -26.36 11.98 -41.69
CA GLU A 78 -27.67 12.57 -41.35
C GLU A 78 -28.45 11.76 -40.29
N GLY A 79 -29.02 12.47 -39.32
CA GLY A 79 -30.26 12.05 -38.66
C GLY A 79 -30.22 11.72 -37.20
N GLU A 80 -30.41 12.72 -36.35
CA GLU A 80 -30.91 12.55 -34.96
C GLU A 80 -32.32 11.91 -34.97
N PRO A 81 -32.68 11.24 -33.85
CA PRO A 81 -33.70 11.83 -33.04
C PRO A 81 -33.42 11.85 -31.53
N ASP A 82 -33.65 13.01 -30.96
CA ASP A 82 -33.97 13.38 -29.59
C ASP A 82 -34.80 12.31 -28.82
N LEU A 83 -34.26 11.79 -27.72
CA LEU A 83 -35.03 11.25 -26.63
C LEU A 83 -34.46 11.82 -25.32
N GLY A 84 -35.17 12.81 -24.81
CA GLY A 84 -34.93 13.42 -23.53
C GLY A 84 -34.93 12.41 -22.38
N GLY A 85 -33.82 12.35 -21.65
CA GLY A 85 -33.66 11.90 -20.31
C GLY A 85 -32.95 13.02 -19.57
N GLU A 86 -33.60 13.60 -18.58
CA GLU A 86 -32.99 14.55 -17.67
C GLU A 86 -31.99 13.79 -16.79
N ASP A 87 -30.78 13.58 -17.30
CA ASP A 87 -29.65 13.21 -16.47
C ASP A 87 -29.27 14.46 -15.68
N GLU A 88 -29.35 14.38 -14.35
CA GLU A 88 -28.74 15.39 -13.50
C GLU A 88 -27.26 15.49 -13.89
N PRO A 89 -26.74 16.71 -14.11
CA PRO A 89 -25.36 16.87 -14.54
C PRO A 89 -24.45 16.30 -13.43
N ASP A 90 -23.63 15.32 -13.78
CA ASP A 90 -22.45 14.97 -13.01
C ASP A 90 -21.70 16.28 -12.75
N LEU A 91 -21.73 16.74 -11.50
CA LEU A 91 -20.96 17.92 -11.11
C LEU A 91 -19.49 17.55 -11.37
N PRO A 92 -18.76 18.34 -12.14
CA PRO A 92 -17.36 18.07 -12.39
C PRO A 92 -16.65 17.98 -11.02
N ILE A 93 -15.92 16.88 -10.78
CA ILE A 93 -15.08 16.75 -9.60
C ILE A 93 -14.11 17.93 -9.64
N GLU A 94 -14.23 18.85 -8.69
CA GLU A 94 -13.35 20.01 -8.60
C GLU A 94 -11.98 19.49 -8.16
N ILE A 95 -11.05 19.41 -9.11
CA ILE A 95 -9.66 19.01 -8.82
C ILE A 95 -9.06 20.07 -7.92
N VAL A 96 -8.66 19.69 -6.72
CA VAL A 96 -8.03 20.59 -5.75
C VAL A 96 -6.52 20.52 -5.92
N PRO A 97 -5.89 21.55 -6.52
CA PRO A 97 -4.43 21.59 -6.65
C PRO A 97 -3.76 21.56 -5.26
N GLY A 98 -2.72 20.72 -5.12
CA GLY A 98 -2.00 20.60 -3.86
C GLY A 98 -2.61 19.61 -2.86
N GLY A 99 -3.63 18.84 -3.25
CA GLY A 99 -4.29 17.84 -2.41
C GLY A 99 -5.55 18.36 -1.70
N VAL A 100 -6.21 17.48 -0.94
CA VAL A 100 -7.43 17.79 -0.19
C VAL A 100 -7.10 18.78 0.93
N PRO A 101 -7.72 19.97 0.95
CA PRO A 101 -7.46 20.98 1.98
C PRO A 101 -8.10 20.59 3.32
N GLU A 102 -7.69 21.28 4.38
CA GLU A 102 -8.35 21.15 5.67
C GLU A 102 -9.80 21.62 5.57
N SER A 103 -10.73 20.83 6.08
CA SER A 103 -12.17 21.04 6.12
C SER A 103 -12.70 20.97 7.55
N GLU A 104 -14.00 21.26 7.74
CA GLU A 104 -14.65 20.97 9.01
C GLU A 104 -14.56 19.47 9.31
N ARG A 105 -14.37 19.14 10.60
CA ARG A 105 -14.28 17.75 11.05
C ARG A 105 -15.58 17.01 10.75
N VAL A 106 -15.46 15.87 10.05
CA VAL A 106 -16.58 14.97 9.80
C VAL A 106 -16.83 14.01 10.97
N ASP A 107 -18.01 13.41 11.00
CA ASP A 107 -18.35 12.33 11.93
C ASP A 107 -17.84 10.98 11.46
N ASP A 108 -17.77 10.00 12.38
CA ASP A 108 -17.38 8.62 12.10
C ASP A 108 -18.14 8.01 10.91
N SER A 109 -19.43 8.31 10.75
CA SER A 109 -20.30 7.80 9.69
C SER A 109 -19.88 8.19 8.27
N TYR A 110 -19.07 9.26 8.12
CA TYR A 110 -18.47 9.62 6.82
C TYR A 110 -17.67 8.48 6.19
N PHE A 111 -17.10 7.61 7.02
CA PHE A 111 -16.29 6.47 6.58
C PHE A 111 -17.07 5.15 6.48
N ASP A 112 -18.41 5.17 6.58
CA ASP A 112 -19.23 3.93 6.57
C ASP A 112 -19.09 3.12 5.27
N ASP A 113 -18.85 3.78 4.16
CA ASP A 113 -18.66 3.20 2.83
C ASP A 113 -17.19 3.21 2.36
N ALA A 114 -16.26 3.45 3.28
CA ALA A 114 -14.84 3.50 2.98
C ALA A 114 -14.14 2.13 3.13
N VAL A 115 -13.11 1.91 2.32
CA VAL A 115 -12.12 0.85 2.51
C VAL A 115 -10.70 1.42 2.50
N PHE A 116 -9.90 1.06 3.49
CA PHE A 116 -8.50 1.41 3.59
C PHE A 116 -7.64 0.29 2.99
N ILE A 117 -6.82 0.63 2.03
CA ILE A 117 -6.00 -0.30 1.25
C ILE A 117 -4.53 0.06 1.48
N GLY A 118 -3.70 -0.92 1.84
CA GLY A 118 -2.30 -0.64 2.04
C GLY A 118 -1.46 -1.80 2.55
N ASP A 119 -0.22 -1.47 2.89
CA ASP A 119 0.81 -2.40 3.34
C ASP A 119 0.86 -2.58 4.87
N SER A 120 2.03 -2.92 5.43
CA SER A 120 2.24 -3.13 6.86
C SER A 120 1.95 -1.89 7.70
N VAL A 121 2.12 -0.68 7.16
CA VAL A 121 1.82 0.58 7.86
C VAL A 121 0.31 0.72 8.00
N SER A 122 -0.44 0.51 6.93
CA SER A 122 -1.92 0.50 6.96
C SER A 122 -2.48 -0.68 7.74
N LEU A 123 -1.79 -1.82 7.78
CA LEU A 123 -2.16 -2.96 8.65
C LEU A 123 -2.08 -2.58 10.13
N LYS A 124 -1.12 -1.76 10.54
CA LYS A 124 -1.07 -1.21 11.89
C LYS A 124 -2.27 -0.31 12.18
N LEU A 125 -2.69 0.54 11.23
CA LEU A 125 -3.90 1.35 11.34
C LEU A 125 -5.14 0.47 11.53
N GLN A 126 -5.28 -0.62 10.75
CA GLN A 126 -6.35 -1.60 10.89
C GLN A 126 -6.41 -2.16 12.32
N TYR A 127 -5.27 -2.56 12.90
CA TYR A 127 -5.23 -3.08 14.27
C TYR A 127 -5.63 -2.01 15.29
N TYR A 128 -5.16 -0.79 15.12
CA TYR A 128 -5.53 0.33 15.98
C TYR A 128 -7.05 0.58 15.95
N VAL A 129 -7.66 0.66 14.77
CA VAL A 129 -9.11 0.86 14.61
C VAL A 129 -9.90 -0.32 15.21
N ARG A 130 -9.48 -1.56 14.99
CA ARG A 130 -10.07 -2.74 15.62
C ARG A 130 -10.08 -2.64 17.14
N ASP A 131 -8.95 -2.22 17.74
CA ASP A 131 -8.82 -2.11 19.19
C ASP A 131 -9.66 -0.95 19.74
N MET A 132 -9.74 0.18 19.03
CA MET A 132 -10.61 1.30 19.38
C MET A 132 -12.09 0.93 19.33
N ARG A 133 -12.51 0.13 18.36
CA ARG A 133 -13.90 -0.36 18.24
C ARG A 133 -14.34 -1.28 19.38
N GLN A 134 -13.44 -1.77 20.22
CA GLN A 134 -13.81 -2.51 21.43
C GLN A 134 -14.45 -1.59 22.48
N THR A 135 -14.16 -0.30 22.47
CA THR A 135 -14.68 0.69 23.42
C THR A 135 -15.61 1.71 22.77
N ASN A 136 -15.46 1.96 21.48
CA ASN A 136 -16.33 2.80 20.64
C ASN A 136 -16.61 2.04 19.35
N GLU A 137 -17.70 1.30 19.28
CA GLU A 137 -18.06 0.44 18.12
C GLU A 137 -18.17 1.21 16.79
N ASN A 138 -18.46 2.51 16.85
CA ASN A 138 -18.58 3.36 15.67
C ASN A 138 -17.28 4.09 15.29
N PHE A 139 -16.16 3.81 15.96
CA PHE A 139 -14.89 4.47 15.65
C PHE A 139 -14.49 4.27 14.19
N LEU A 140 -14.27 5.37 13.45
CA LEU A 140 -14.05 5.42 12.00
C LEU A 140 -15.20 4.73 11.23
N GLY A 141 -16.43 4.87 11.69
CA GLY A 141 -17.63 4.30 11.08
C GLY A 141 -17.55 2.80 10.84
N LYS A 142 -18.04 2.37 9.68
CA LYS A 142 -17.96 0.98 9.21
C LYS A 142 -16.80 0.74 8.25
N ALA A 143 -15.79 1.63 8.24
CA ALA A 143 -14.65 1.50 7.35
C ALA A 143 -14.06 0.08 7.39
N GLN A 144 -13.79 -0.45 6.21
CA GLN A 144 -13.20 -1.77 5.99
C GLN A 144 -11.70 -1.65 5.71
N PHE A 145 -10.99 -2.76 5.75
CA PHE A 145 -9.53 -2.77 5.53
C PHE A 145 -9.16 -3.93 4.61
N LEU A 146 -8.40 -3.62 3.58
CA LEU A 146 -7.75 -4.57 2.67
C LEU A 146 -6.24 -4.33 2.73
N THR A 147 -5.62 -4.84 3.79
CA THR A 147 -4.20 -4.60 4.09
C THR A 147 -3.44 -5.91 4.20
N ALA A 148 -2.16 -5.90 3.80
CA ALA A 148 -1.26 -7.03 3.99
C ALA A 148 0.19 -6.54 4.16
N GLY A 149 0.99 -7.22 4.98
CA GLY A 149 2.41 -6.93 5.12
C GLY A 149 3.13 -7.01 3.76
N SER A 150 4.00 -6.04 3.47
CA SER A 150 4.75 -5.96 2.19
C SER A 150 3.88 -5.88 0.93
N PHE A 151 2.60 -5.52 1.06
CA PHE A 151 1.74 -5.34 -0.11
C PHE A 151 2.22 -4.14 -0.94
N SER A 152 2.07 -4.25 -2.26
CA SER A 152 2.56 -3.27 -3.23
C SER A 152 1.73 -3.30 -4.50
N TYR A 153 1.84 -2.29 -5.36
CA TYR A 153 1.14 -2.29 -6.66
C TYR A 153 1.56 -3.47 -7.53
N ILE A 154 2.85 -3.78 -7.59
CA ILE A 154 3.31 -4.94 -8.37
C ILE A 154 2.77 -6.26 -7.82
N ASN A 155 2.61 -6.38 -6.49
CA ASN A 155 2.01 -7.57 -5.89
C ASN A 155 0.52 -7.68 -6.20
N ALA A 156 -0.21 -6.58 -6.24
CA ALA A 156 -1.63 -6.54 -6.61
C ALA A 156 -1.89 -7.07 -8.04
N LEU A 157 -0.91 -6.95 -8.93
CA LEU A 157 -1.00 -7.42 -10.32
C LEU A 157 -0.67 -8.91 -10.51
N ARG A 158 -0.12 -9.56 -9.49
CA ARG A 158 0.26 -10.99 -9.55
C ARG A 158 -0.94 -11.91 -9.31
N PRO A 159 -0.89 -13.17 -9.75
CA PRO A 159 -1.90 -14.15 -9.38
C PRO A 159 -1.94 -14.39 -7.87
N VAL A 160 -3.13 -14.66 -7.33
CA VAL A 160 -3.29 -15.08 -5.94
C VAL A 160 -2.76 -16.51 -5.75
N SER A 161 -2.00 -16.72 -4.68
CA SER A 161 -1.53 -18.03 -4.22
C SER A 161 -1.42 -18.04 -2.69
N ASP A 162 -1.13 -19.21 -2.12
CA ASP A 162 -0.90 -19.32 -0.67
C ASP A 162 0.27 -18.44 -0.20
N GLU A 163 1.29 -18.25 -1.05
CA GLU A 163 2.51 -17.47 -0.77
C GLU A 163 2.39 -16.00 -1.18
N SER A 164 1.35 -15.61 -1.94
CA SER A 164 1.17 -14.24 -2.38
C SER A 164 0.79 -13.31 -1.21
N VAL A 165 1.20 -12.05 -1.29
CA VAL A 165 0.96 -11.04 -0.24
C VAL A 165 -0.35 -10.26 -0.42
N HIS A 166 -1.32 -10.81 -1.14
CA HIS A 166 -2.62 -10.18 -1.32
C HIS A 166 -3.38 -10.04 0.01
N PRO A 167 -4.19 -8.98 0.16
CA PRO A 167 -5.08 -8.85 1.31
C PRO A 167 -6.15 -9.96 1.32
N SER A 168 -6.69 -10.22 2.50
CA SER A 168 -7.82 -11.15 2.65
C SER A 168 -9.09 -10.38 2.96
N TYR A 169 -10.17 -10.71 2.28
CA TYR A 169 -11.51 -10.26 2.59
C TYR A 169 -12.34 -11.43 3.13
N GLN A 170 -12.95 -11.27 4.30
CA GLN A 170 -13.70 -12.33 5.02
C GLN A 170 -12.92 -13.66 5.13
N GLY A 171 -11.61 -13.56 5.38
CA GLY A 171 -10.72 -14.71 5.55
C GLY A 171 -10.26 -15.37 4.25
N THR A 172 -10.68 -14.87 3.08
CA THR A 172 -10.24 -15.37 1.78
C THR A 172 -9.30 -14.38 1.12
N LYS A 173 -8.10 -14.84 0.75
CA LYS A 173 -7.14 -14.06 -0.03
C LYS A 173 -7.64 -13.96 -1.48
N MET A 174 -7.66 -12.74 -2.04
CA MET A 174 -8.16 -12.52 -3.40
C MET A 174 -7.46 -11.34 -4.08
N LEU A 175 -7.67 -11.18 -5.38
CA LEU A 175 -7.21 -10.01 -6.11
C LEU A 175 -7.84 -8.75 -5.53
N LEU A 176 -7.11 -7.64 -5.58
CA LEU A 176 -7.55 -6.38 -4.95
C LEU A 176 -8.90 -5.90 -5.53
N GLU A 177 -9.05 -5.92 -6.85
CA GLU A 177 -10.27 -5.55 -7.56
C GLU A 177 -11.47 -6.44 -7.17
N ASP A 178 -11.23 -7.74 -6.91
CA ASP A 178 -12.28 -8.65 -6.44
C ASP A 178 -12.68 -8.37 -5.00
N ALA A 179 -11.70 -8.07 -4.14
CA ALA A 179 -11.93 -7.74 -2.74
C ALA A 179 -12.72 -6.41 -2.61
N ILE A 180 -12.40 -5.40 -3.41
CA ILE A 180 -13.12 -4.12 -3.44
C ILE A 180 -14.56 -4.31 -3.91
N ALA A 181 -14.78 -5.04 -5.00
CA ALA A 181 -16.12 -5.35 -5.48
C ALA A 181 -16.94 -6.12 -4.43
N ALA A 182 -16.31 -7.10 -3.75
CA ALA A 182 -16.97 -7.91 -2.72
C ALA A 182 -17.32 -7.12 -1.46
N CYS A 183 -16.47 -6.14 -1.06
CA CYS A 183 -16.74 -5.32 0.12
C CYS A 183 -17.76 -4.19 -0.13
N GLY A 184 -18.03 -3.85 -1.39
CA GLY A 184 -19.02 -2.84 -1.78
C GLY A 184 -18.68 -1.41 -1.36
N ALA A 185 -17.39 -1.13 -1.09
CA ALA A 185 -16.95 0.22 -0.72
C ALA A 185 -17.14 1.20 -1.88
N LYS A 186 -17.38 2.48 -1.52
CA LYS A 186 -17.48 3.59 -2.46
C LYS A 186 -16.26 4.50 -2.41
N LYS A 187 -15.63 4.64 -1.25
CA LYS A 187 -14.43 5.45 -1.04
C LYS A 187 -13.23 4.55 -0.81
N LEU A 188 -12.22 4.67 -1.66
CA LEU A 188 -10.99 3.86 -1.60
C LEU A 188 -9.83 4.71 -1.10
N TYR A 189 -9.45 4.54 0.17
CA TYR A 189 -8.29 5.19 0.77
C TYR A 189 -7.05 4.33 0.56
N ILE A 190 -6.20 4.69 -0.39
CA ILE A 190 -5.06 3.86 -0.82
C ILE A 190 -3.75 4.49 -0.36
N MET A 191 -2.96 3.76 0.44
CA MET A 191 -1.59 4.08 0.77
C MET A 191 -0.69 2.90 0.41
N LEU A 192 -0.10 2.97 -0.78
CA LEU A 192 0.88 2.01 -1.30
C LEU A 192 2.04 2.78 -1.96
N GLY A 193 3.17 2.14 -2.08
CA GLY A 193 4.37 2.72 -2.68
C GLY A 193 5.63 2.42 -1.88
N MET A 194 5.58 2.38 -0.54
CA MET A 194 6.75 2.12 0.31
C MET A 194 7.54 0.88 -0.17
N ASN A 195 6.84 -0.16 -0.61
CA ASN A 195 7.43 -1.42 -1.09
C ASN A 195 7.72 -1.44 -2.60
N ASP A 196 7.42 -0.36 -3.33
CA ASP A 196 7.58 -0.27 -4.79
C ASP A 196 8.74 0.67 -5.19
N ILE A 197 8.95 1.77 -4.44
CA ILE A 197 9.76 2.94 -4.85
C ILE A 197 11.25 2.83 -4.56
N ALA A 198 11.72 1.74 -3.96
CA ALA A 198 13.13 1.56 -3.65
C ALA A 198 14.00 1.78 -4.90
N GLY A 199 15.09 2.58 -4.73
CA GLY A 199 15.97 2.96 -5.84
C GLY A 199 15.37 3.97 -6.82
N GLY A 200 14.28 4.69 -6.44
CA GLY A 200 13.68 5.74 -7.27
C GLY A 200 12.86 5.19 -8.45
N ARG A 201 12.30 4.01 -8.35
CA ARG A 201 11.50 3.37 -9.42
C ARG A 201 10.09 3.96 -9.57
N TYR A 202 9.99 5.28 -9.73
CA TYR A 202 8.72 6.01 -9.74
C TYR A 202 7.83 5.68 -10.93
N ASP A 203 8.37 5.72 -12.15
CA ASP A 203 7.58 5.54 -13.39
C ASP A 203 6.99 4.13 -13.46
N GLY A 204 7.76 3.11 -13.08
CA GLY A 204 7.27 1.74 -12.96
C GLY A 204 6.17 1.59 -11.90
N THR A 205 6.31 2.28 -10.77
CA THR A 205 5.30 2.28 -9.71
C THR A 205 4.01 2.94 -10.16
N ILE A 206 4.08 4.11 -10.83
CA ILE A 206 2.91 4.79 -11.38
C ILE A 206 2.23 3.95 -12.49
N SER A 207 3.00 3.30 -13.35
CA SER A 207 2.46 2.38 -14.36
C SER A 207 1.70 1.21 -13.74
N ASN A 208 2.25 0.59 -12.69
CA ASN A 208 1.57 -0.48 -11.95
C ASN A 208 0.30 0.04 -11.25
N LEU A 209 0.37 1.21 -10.61
CA LEU A 209 -0.78 1.90 -10.01
C LEU A 209 -1.89 2.11 -11.04
N THR A 210 -1.59 2.66 -12.21
CA THR A 210 -2.55 2.89 -13.30
C THR A 210 -3.23 1.58 -13.72
N THR A 211 -2.46 0.49 -13.83
CA THR A 211 -3.01 -0.82 -14.18
C THR A 211 -3.94 -1.35 -13.08
N VAL A 212 -3.58 -1.16 -11.82
CA VAL A 212 -4.43 -1.55 -10.66
C VAL A 212 -5.74 -0.77 -10.68
N ILE A 213 -5.69 0.56 -10.89
CA ILE A 213 -6.89 1.40 -11.00
C ILE A 213 -7.81 0.91 -12.12
N SER A 214 -7.26 0.65 -13.32
CA SER A 214 -8.04 0.16 -14.46
C SER A 214 -8.80 -1.12 -14.10
N ARG A 215 -8.15 -2.08 -13.44
CA ARG A 215 -8.80 -3.32 -12.99
C ARG A 215 -9.88 -3.09 -11.93
N ILE A 216 -9.68 -2.12 -11.03
CA ILE A 216 -10.68 -1.76 -10.03
C ILE A 216 -11.90 -1.16 -10.72
N LEU A 217 -11.71 -0.20 -11.64
CA LEU A 217 -12.79 0.47 -12.35
C LEU A 217 -13.59 -0.49 -13.26
N GLU A 218 -12.97 -1.53 -13.83
CA GLU A 218 -13.69 -2.58 -14.57
C GLU A 218 -14.74 -3.31 -13.71
N LYS A 219 -14.52 -3.43 -12.40
CA LYS A 219 -15.42 -4.15 -11.49
C LYS A 219 -16.23 -3.24 -10.57
N SER A 220 -15.76 -2.03 -10.36
CA SER A 220 -16.31 -1.05 -9.44
C SER A 220 -16.19 0.36 -10.06
N PRO A 221 -17.01 0.68 -11.09
CA PRO A 221 -16.85 1.93 -11.86
C PRO A 221 -17.21 3.20 -11.07
N ASP A 222 -18.03 3.07 -10.01
CA ASP A 222 -18.57 4.22 -9.25
C ASP A 222 -17.75 4.54 -7.98
N VAL A 223 -16.53 4.01 -7.86
CA VAL A 223 -15.70 4.26 -6.67
C VAL A 223 -14.93 5.56 -6.79
N VAL A 224 -14.72 6.21 -5.66
CA VAL A 224 -13.93 7.43 -5.52
C VAL A 224 -12.58 7.10 -4.91
N PHE A 225 -11.51 7.58 -5.53
CA PHE A 225 -10.14 7.32 -5.10
C PHE A 225 -9.63 8.46 -4.23
N TYR A 226 -9.13 8.10 -3.04
CA TYR A 226 -8.39 8.94 -2.12
C TYR A 226 -6.99 8.35 -1.95
N PHE A 227 -6.01 8.87 -2.67
CA PHE A 227 -4.62 8.45 -2.52
C PHE A 227 -3.99 9.17 -1.35
N GLN A 228 -3.38 8.42 -0.47
CA GLN A 228 -2.63 8.93 0.66
C GLN A 228 -1.14 8.92 0.34
N SER A 229 -0.44 9.98 0.68
CA SER A 229 1.02 10.04 0.54
C SER A 229 1.68 8.92 1.36
N VAL A 230 2.75 8.34 0.83
CA VAL A 230 3.62 7.40 1.57
C VAL A 230 4.28 8.16 2.73
N THR A 231 4.28 7.56 3.90
CA THR A 231 4.68 8.18 5.17
C THR A 231 6.19 8.24 5.36
N PRO A 232 6.70 9.14 6.23
CA PRO A 232 8.13 9.30 6.44
C PRO A 232 8.77 8.11 7.18
N ARG A 233 10.09 8.03 7.09
CA ARG A 233 10.97 7.17 7.88
C ARG A 233 11.64 7.98 8.98
N THR A 234 12.09 7.31 10.06
CA THR A 234 12.91 7.96 11.09
C THR A 234 14.25 8.44 10.52
N GLU A 235 14.87 9.45 11.16
CA GLU A 235 16.14 10.01 10.75
C GLU A 235 17.26 8.95 10.64
N ASP A 236 17.34 8.04 11.61
CA ASP A 236 18.36 7.00 11.70
C ASP A 236 18.15 5.80 10.77
N SER A 237 17.01 5.75 10.07
CA SER A 237 16.64 4.62 9.19
C SER A 237 16.82 4.91 7.70
N GLN A 238 17.35 6.06 7.33
CA GLN A 238 17.58 6.44 5.93
C GLN A 238 18.60 5.51 5.27
N THR A 239 18.28 5.02 4.07
CA THR A 239 19.19 4.20 3.25
C THR A 239 19.36 4.81 1.87
N THR A 240 20.38 4.38 1.13
CA THR A 240 20.59 4.83 -0.26
C THR A 240 19.43 4.44 -1.18
N SER A 241 18.82 3.28 -0.95
CA SER A 241 17.74 2.76 -1.78
C SER A 241 16.36 3.25 -1.35
N LEU A 242 16.18 3.64 -0.08
CA LEU A 242 14.90 4.13 0.43
C LEU A 242 15.13 5.13 1.58
N ASN A 243 14.78 6.38 1.34
CA ASN A 243 14.91 7.50 2.26
C ASN A 243 13.78 8.50 2.05
N ASN A 244 13.71 9.51 2.92
CA ASN A 244 12.64 10.50 2.87
C ASN A 244 12.68 11.40 1.61
N GLU A 245 13.84 11.55 0.96
CA GLU A 245 13.94 12.26 -0.32
C GLU A 245 13.23 11.46 -1.43
N ILE A 246 13.52 10.15 -1.52
CA ILE A 246 12.86 9.24 -2.47
C ILE A 246 11.36 9.19 -2.21
N ILE A 247 10.93 9.14 -0.94
CA ILE A 247 9.51 9.12 -0.58
C ILE A 247 8.82 10.42 -1.01
N ARG A 248 9.39 11.59 -0.71
CA ARG A 248 8.81 12.88 -1.12
C ARG A 248 8.72 13.01 -2.64
N ALA A 249 9.78 12.61 -3.37
CA ALA A 249 9.78 12.64 -4.83
C ALA A 249 8.69 11.73 -5.43
N TYR A 250 8.39 10.60 -4.79
CA TYR A 250 7.25 9.77 -5.18
C TYR A 250 5.91 10.43 -4.85
N ASN A 251 5.76 10.99 -3.65
CA ASN A 251 4.53 11.66 -3.22
C ASN A 251 4.18 12.85 -4.13
N GLU A 252 5.18 13.62 -4.60
CA GLU A 252 5.00 14.69 -5.60
C GLU A 252 4.45 14.13 -6.92
N ARG A 253 4.99 13.00 -7.41
CA ARG A 253 4.48 12.34 -8.63
C ARG A 253 3.08 11.75 -8.44
N LEU A 254 2.79 11.23 -7.26
CA LEU A 254 1.47 10.71 -6.93
C LEU A 254 0.43 11.85 -6.87
N LEU A 255 0.79 12.99 -6.29
CA LEU A 255 -0.03 14.20 -6.30
C LEU A 255 -0.34 14.63 -7.75
N GLN A 256 0.71 14.78 -8.57
CA GLN A 256 0.54 15.12 -9.98
C GLN A 256 -0.38 14.12 -10.71
N TYR A 257 -0.17 12.82 -10.47
CA TYR A 257 -1.02 11.78 -11.05
C TYR A 257 -2.49 11.93 -10.62
N CYS A 258 -2.74 12.27 -9.35
CA CYS A 258 -4.10 12.50 -8.87
C CYS A 258 -4.74 13.74 -9.54
N GLU A 259 -4.00 14.84 -9.67
CA GLU A 259 -4.45 16.06 -10.34
C GLU A 259 -4.79 15.81 -11.81
N GLU A 260 -3.96 15.05 -12.54
CA GLU A 260 -4.16 14.72 -13.95
C GLU A 260 -5.36 13.79 -14.20
N ASN A 261 -5.75 12.98 -13.21
CA ASN A 261 -6.80 11.97 -13.34
C ASN A 261 -8.09 12.28 -12.54
N GLY A 262 -8.14 13.43 -11.84
CA GLY A 262 -9.32 13.81 -11.05
C GLY A 262 -9.50 12.94 -9.79
N TYR A 263 -8.41 12.48 -9.18
CA TYR A 263 -8.42 11.73 -7.92
C TYR A 263 -8.05 12.64 -6.75
N TYR A 264 -8.52 12.30 -5.55
CA TYR A 264 -8.15 13.04 -4.35
C TYR A 264 -6.80 12.57 -3.81
N PHE A 265 -5.97 13.53 -3.39
CA PHE A 265 -4.70 13.26 -2.72
C PHE A 265 -4.76 13.79 -1.29
N ILE A 266 -4.38 12.98 -0.31
CA ILE A 266 -4.34 13.32 1.12
C ILE A 266 -2.89 13.23 1.59
N ASP A 267 -2.32 14.35 2.04
CA ASP A 267 -0.91 14.43 2.45
C ASP A 267 -0.70 13.96 3.89
N VAL A 268 -0.82 12.66 4.12
CA VAL A 268 -0.55 12.04 5.42
C VAL A 268 0.92 12.18 5.84
N TYR A 269 1.85 12.30 4.87
CA TYR A 269 3.26 12.55 5.17
C TYR A 269 3.43 13.83 5.98
N ALA A 270 2.85 14.92 5.53
CA ALA A 270 2.90 16.22 6.22
C ALA A 270 2.29 16.15 7.62
N ALA A 271 1.24 15.34 7.82
CA ALA A 271 0.59 15.16 9.12
C ALA A 271 1.45 14.38 10.14
N LEU A 272 2.41 13.57 9.66
CA LEU A 272 3.15 12.62 10.48
C LEU A 272 4.65 12.89 10.55
N CYS A 273 5.18 13.88 9.83
CA CYS A 273 6.59 14.23 9.90
C CYS A 273 6.87 15.32 10.96
N ASP A 274 8.11 15.35 11.42
CA ASP A 274 8.67 16.45 12.21
C ASP A 274 9.09 17.64 11.30
N GLU A 275 9.63 18.69 11.89
CA GLU A 275 10.12 19.89 11.19
C GLU A 275 11.24 19.59 10.17
N ASN A 276 11.92 18.44 10.28
CA ASN A 276 12.97 18.00 9.38
C ASN A 276 12.45 17.02 8.31
N GLY A 277 11.16 16.69 8.34
CA GLY A 277 10.53 15.74 7.41
C GLY A 277 10.77 14.27 7.76
N ASN A 278 11.13 13.97 9.01
CA ASN A 278 11.34 12.60 9.47
C ASN A 278 10.14 12.12 10.33
N LEU A 279 9.95 10.81 10.40
CA LEU A 279 9.01 10.23 11.35
C LEU A 279 9.53 10.45 12.78
N PRO A 280 8.77 11.13 13.66
CA PRO A 280 9.16 11.32 15.05
C PRO A 280 9.36 9.99 15.79
N ALA A 281 10.31 9.97 16.75
CA ALA A 281 10.63 8.75 17.49
C ALA A 281 9.42 8.19 18.26
N GLU A 282 8.56 9.05 18.80
CA GLU A 282 7.31 8.68 19.49
C GLU A 282 6.26 8.06 18.56
N TYR A 283 6.36 8.30 17.25
CA TYR A 283 5.49 7.69 16.25
C TYR A 283 6.02 6.37 15.71
N CYS A 284 7.31 6.05 15.96
CA CYS A 284 7.95 4.84 15.45
C CYS A 284 7.92 3.69 16.46
N SER A 285 7.38 2.53 16.08
CA SER A 285 7.34 1.31 16.90
C SER A 285 8.50 0.36 16.66
N ASP A 286 9.27 0.56 15.57
CA ASP A 286 10.39 -0.28 15.15
C ASP A 286 11.66 0.54 14.86
N PRO A 287 12.19 1.28 15.86
CA PRO A 287 13.33 2.16 15.64
C PRO A 287 14.58 1.38 15.23
N LYS A 288 15.43 2.00 14.41
CA LYS A 288 16.67 1.39 13.91
C LYS A 288 17.59 0.93 15.04
N SER A 289 17.61 1.65 16.14
CA SER A 289 18.38 1.33 17.36
C SER A 289 18.03 -0.04 17.96
N LEU A 290 16.83 -0.55 17.70
CA LEU A 290 16.37 -1.89 18.11
C LEU A 290 16.37 -2.89 16.96
N GLY A 291 17.04 -2.60 15.84
CA GLY A 291 17.10 -3.46 14.67
C GLY A 291 15.87 -3.39 13.76
N GLY A 292 15.00 -2.39 13.97
CA GLY A 292 13.81 -2.17 13.16
C GLY A 292 14.11 -1.42 11.85
N MET A 293 13.05 -1.14 11.11
CA MET A 293 13.10 -0.46 9.82
C MET A 293 12.86 1.04 9.91
N GLY A 294 12.35 1.54 11.04
CA GLY A 294 12.03 2.94 11.27
C GLY A 294 10.86 3.46 10.43
N ILE A 295 9.86 2.61 10.17
CA ILE A 295 8.70 2.93 9.33
C ILE A 295 7.35 2.55 9.95
N HIS A 296 7.33 1.64 10.93
CA HIS A 296 6.08 1.17 11.50
C HIS A 296 5.62 2.04 12.67
N PHE A 297 4.32 2.14 12.85
CA PHE A 297 3.68 3.13 13.70
C PHE A 297 3.39 2.64 15.12
N THR A 298 3.47 3.57 16.06
CA THR A 298 2.83 3.47 17.37
C THR A 298 1.33 3.78 17.27
N ASN A 299 0.60 3.60 18.37
CA ASN A 299 -0.79 4.04 18.44
C ASN A 299 -0.93 5.56 18.32
N ALA A 300 0.03 6.34 18.83
CA ALA A 300 0.04 7.79 18.73
C ALA A 300 0.10 8.27 17.25
N ALA A 301 0.91 7.60 16.41
CA ALA A 301 0.94 7.90 14.99
C ALA A 301 -0.40 7.56 14.29
N CYS A 302 -1.02 6.43 14.65
CA CYS A 302 -2.34 6.08 14.12
C CYS A 302 -3.43 7.09 14.54
N GLU A 303 -3.36 7.59 15.77
CA GLU A 303 -4.27 8.62 16.29
C GLU A 303 -4.11 9.93 15.51
N ALA A 304 -2.86 10.39 15.30
CA ALA A 304 -2.57 11.58 14.50
C ALA A 304 -3.05 11.42 13.05
N TRP A 305 -2.79 10.27 12.43
CA TRP A 305 -3.27 9.96 11.09
C TRP A 305 -4.79 10.03 10.97
N ILE A 306 -5.51 9.35 11.86
CA ILE A 306 -6.99 9.38 11.85
C ILE A 306 -7.51 10.79 12.14
N ALA A 307 -6.91 11.53 13.08
CA ALA A 307 -7.31 12.91 13.35
C ALA A 307 -7.19 13.79 12.09
N TYR A 308 -6.13 13.60 11.30
CA TYR A 308 -5.94 14.29 10.02
C TYR A 308 -7.00 13.90 8.99
N LEU A 309 -7.32 12.61 8.87
CA LEU A 309 -8.36 12.15 7.93
C LEU A 309 -9.74 12.73 8.21
N TYR A 310 -10.10 12.99 9.47
CA TYR A 310 -11.39 13.61 9.82
C TYR A 310 -11.54 15.05 9.34
N THR A 311 -10.45 15.74 9.07
CA THR A 311 -10.45 17.14 8.64
C THR A 311 -9.94 17.33 7.21
N HIS A 312 -9.64 16.25 6.49
CA HIS A 312 -9.18 16.29 5.09
C HIS A 312 -10.08 15.38 4.26
N THR A 313 -11.30 15.86 4.02
CA THR A 313 -12.37 15.15 3.29
C THR A 313 -12.85 15.97 2.11
N ALA A 314 -13.31 15.27 1.04
CA ALA A 314 -13.86 15.87 -0.18
C ALA A 314 -15.20 15.20 -0.53
#